data_a2e32b3f43efa6bce77e026811ad6582
#
_entry.id   a2e32b3f43efa6bce77e026811ad6582
#
_cell.length_a   1.000
_cell.length_b   1.000
_cell.length_c   1.000
_cell.angle_alpha   90.00
_cell.angle_beta   90.00
_cell.angle_gamma   90.00
#
_symmetry.space_group_name_H-M   'P 1'
#
loop_
_entity.id
_entity.type
_entity.pdbx_description
1 polymer ?
#
loop_
_entity_poly.entity_id
_entity_poly.type
_entity_poly.pdbx_seq_one_letter_code
_entity_poly.pdbx_strand_id
1 'polypeptide(L)'
;MRIVMLTGTEAAPGATGTIVISMAGESGTLVVDGLPSLDEAHQYQLWLIRDGQRTSGGVFSVNPEGYGSLWISFPANLTSYDAFGITIEPAGGSPGPTGDKVMVGIL
;
A
#
# COMPACT_ATOMS: atom_id res chain seq x y z
N MET A 1 -15.51 -10.94 3.76
CA MET A 1 -14.58 -9.80 3.90
C MET A 1 -13.26 -10.30 4.46
N ARG A 2 -12.17 -9.84 3.92
CA ARG A 2 -10.84 -10.21 4.39
C ARG A 2 -10.09 -8.96 4.83
N ILE A 3 -9.38 -9.04 5.95
CA ILE A 3 -8.62 -7.93 6.50
C ILE A 3 -7.14 -8.31 6.53
N VAL A 4 -6.31 -7.43 5.96
CA VAL A 4 -4.85 -7.59 5.97
C VAL A 4 -4.25 -6.44 6.77
N MET A 5 -3.46 -6.76 7.78
CA MET A 5 -2.77 -5.76 8.59
C MET A 5 -1.38 -5.51 8.03
N LEU A 6 -1.03 -4.24 7.88
CA LEU A 6 0.32 -3.83 7.46
C LEU A 6 1.00 -3.14 8.63
N THR A 7 2.29 -3.38 8.76
CA THR A 7 3.11 -2.76 9.81
C THR A 7 4.23 -1.94 9.20
N GLY A 8 4.63 -0.88 9.91
CA GLY A 8 5.73 -0.03 9.48
C GLY A 8 7.07 -0.75 9.56
N THR A 9 7.93 -0.45 8.58
CA THR A 9 9.33 -0.89 8.61
C THR A 9 10.15 0.10 9.43
N GLU A 10 11.48 -0.07 9.44
CA GLU A 10 12.38 0.89 10.08
C GLU A 10 12.28 2.30 9.50
N ALA A 11 11.82 2.43 8.25
CA ALA A 11 11.62 3.72 7.60
C ALA A 11 10.37 4.46 8.13
N ALA A 12 9.44 3.75 8.76
CA ALA A 12 8.23 4.33 9.36
C ALA A 12 7.77 3.46 10.54
N PRO A 13 8.55 3.39 11.63
CA PRO A 13 8.36 2.36 12.66
C PRO A 13 7.04 2.46 13.43
N GLY A 14 6.39 3.62 13.45
CA GLY A 14 5.11 3.79 14.13
C GLY A 14 3.90 3.68 13.22
N ALA A 15 4.11 3.43 11.93
CA ALA A 15 3.00 3.41 10.98
C ALA A 15 2.20 2.11 11.06
N THR A 16 0.90 2.22 10.85
CA THR A 16 0.00 1.07 10.76
C THR A 16 -0.88 1.21 9.54
N GLY A 17 -1.33 0.09 9.00
CA GLY A 17 -2.22 0.09 7.86
C GLY A 17 -3.13 -1.12 7.85
N THR A 18 -4.23 -1.00 7.15
CA THR A 18 -5.22 -2.07 7.00
C THR A 18 -5.73 -2.07 5.58
N ILE A 19 -5.80 -3.23 4.97
CA ILE A 19 -6.52 -3.41 3.71
C ILE A 19 -7.75 -4.24 4.02
N VAL A 20 -8.92 -3.71 3.67
CA VAL A 20 -10.18 -4.43 3.77
C VAL A 20 -10.57 -4.86 2.36
N ILE A 21 -10.61 -6.17 2.14
CA ILE A 21 -10.92 -6.75 0.82
C ILE A 21 -12.37 -7.19 0.81
N SER A 22 -13.10 -6.88 -0.26
CA SER A 22 -14.49 -7.28 -0.42
C SER A 22 -14.64 -8.81 -0.44
N MET A 23 -15.84 -9.30 -0.19
CA MET A 23 -16.11 -10.74 -0.18
C MET A 23 -15.79 -11.42 -1.50
N ALA A 24 -16.05 -10.72 -2.60
CA ALA A 24 -15.74 -11.23 -3.94
C ALA A 24 -14.25 -11.12 -4.29
N GLY A 25 -13.47 -10.36 -3.50
CA GLY A 25 -12.04 -10.17 -3.75
C GLY A 25 -11.72 -9.20 -4.88
N GLU A 26 -12.71 -8.54 -5.47
CA GLU A 26 -12.53 -7.68 -6.64
C GLU A 26 -12.06 -6.27 -6.28
N SER A 27 -12.26 -5.87 -5.05
CA SER A 27 -11.91 -4.52 -4.61
C SER A 27 -11.50 -4.52 -3.15
N GLY A 28 -10.83 -3.46 -2.75
CA GLY A 28 -10.44 -3.27 -1.38
C GLY A 28 -10.18 -1.81 -1.07
N THR A 29 -10.00 -1.51 0.19
CA THR A 29 -9.64 -0.18 0.66
C THR A 29 -8.44 -0.30 1.57
N LEU A 30 -7.40 0.47 1.25
CA LEU A 30 -6.25 0.65 2.12
C LEU A 30 -6.48 1.89 2.98
N VAL A 31 -6.22 1.77 4.27
CA VAL A 31 -6.21 2.91 5.20
C VAL A 31 -4.88 2.86 5.95
N VAL A 32 -4.19 3.98 6.01
CA VAL A 32 -2.91 4.10 6.71
C VAL A 32 -2.95 5.20 7.76
N ASP A 33 -2.14 5.02 8.79
CA ASP A 33 -1.99 5.96 9.89
C ASP A 33 -0.52 6.02 10.29
N GLY A 34 -0.02 7.22 10.55
CA GLY A 34 1.34 7.41 11.05
C GLY A 34 2.42 7.44 9.99
N LEU A 35 2.05 7.57 8.72
CA LEU A 35 3.05 7.76 7.67
C LEU A 35 3.45 9.23 7.57
N PRO A 36 4.77 9.54 7.42
CA PRO A 36 5.19 10.92 7.21
C PRO A 36 4.62 11.51 5.93
N SER A 37 4.27 12.79 5.96
CA SER A 37 3.93 13.54 4.75
C SER A 37 5.16 13.66 3.87
N LEU A 38 4.97 13.48 2.57
CA LEU A 38 6.04 13.60 1.59
C LEU A 38 5.95 14.96 0.89
N ASP A 39 7.05 15.36 0.23
CA ASP A 39 7.04 16.57 -0.59
C ASP A 39 6.24 16.32 -1.88
N GLU A 40 6.06 17.37 -2.68
CA GLU A 40 5.27 17.31 -3.92
C GLU A 40 5.86 16.38 -4.98
N ALA A 41 7.15 16.09 -4.89
CA ALA A 41 7.84 15.23 -5.85
C ALA A 41 7.66 13.74 -5.56
N HIS A 42 7.04 13.39 -4.43
CA HIS A 42 6.93 11.99 -3.99
C HIS A 42 5.52 11.63 -3.56
N GLN A 43 5.19 10.36 -3.73
CA GLN A 43 3.96 9.76 -3.23
C GLN A 43 4.25 8.35 -2.72
N TYR A 44 3.34 7.82 -1.93
CA TYR A 44 3.35 6.41 -1.56
C TYR A 44 2.72 5.58 -2.66
N GLN A 45 3.22 4.37 -2.85
CA GLN A 45 2.66 3.43 -3.81
C GLN A 45 2.46 2.08 -3.15
N LEU A 46 1.27 1.52 -3.38
CA LEU A 46 0.93 0.18 -2.92
C LEU A 46 1.36 -0.85 -3.96
N TRP A 47 1.97 -1.92 -3.51
CA TRP A 47 2.37 -3.04 -4.34
C TRP A 47 1.66 -4.31 -3.91
N LEU A 48 1.11 -5.01 -4.89
CA LEU A 48 0.50 -6.32 -4.72
C LEU A 48 1.54 -7.36 -5.13
N ILE A 49 1.86 -8.29 -4.22
CA ILE A 49 3.01 -9.18 -4.39
C ILE A 49 2.53 -10.62 -4.51
N ARG A 50 2.95 -11.30 -5.59
CA ARG A 50 2.66 -12.70 -5.83
C ARG A 50 3.84 -13.33 -6.56
N ASP A 51 4.36 -14.45 -6.02
CA ASP A 51 5.50 -15.18 -6.61
C ASP A 51 6.71 -14.27 -6.86
N GLY A 52 6.96 -13.33 -5.94
CA GLY A 52 8.04 -12.37 -6.05
C GLY A 52 7.81 -11.23 -7.03
N GLN A 53 6.72 -11.25 -7.77
CA GLN A 53 6.39 -10.18 -8.70
C GLN A 53 5.53 -9.13 -8.04
N ARG A 54 5.78 -7.87 -8.37
CA ARG A 54 5.10 -6.72 -7.78
C ARG A 54 4.27 -6.01 -8.84
N THR A 55 2.99 -5.84 -8.52
CA THR A 55 2.03 -5.13 -9.37
C THR A 55 1.54 -3.91 -8.61
N SER A 56 1.51 -2.76 -9.27
CA SER A 56 1.03 -1.53 -8.62
C SER A 56 -0.45 -1.65 -8.25
N GLY A 57 -0.77 -1.34 -7.01
CA GLY A 57 -2.14 -1.21 -6.55
C GLY A 57 -2.64 0.22 -6.58
N GLY A 58 -1.78 1.18 -6.91
CA GLY A 58 -2.10 2.60 -6.98
C GLY A 58 -1.19 3.46 -6.12
N VAL A 59 -1.28 4.76 -6.33
CA VAL A 59 -0.51 5.75 -5.57
C VAL A 59 -1.44 6.56 -4.68
N PHE A 60 -0.91 7.06 -3.57
CA PHE A 60 -1.69 7.88 -2.65
C PHE A 60 -0.77 8.80 -1.87
N SER A 61 -1.38 9.79 -1.25
CA SER A 61 -0.71 10.72 -0.35
C SER A 61 -1.38 10.67 1.02
N VAL A 62 -0.67 11.14 2.03
CA VAL A 62 -1.23 11.26 3.38
C VAL A 62 -1.35 12.74 3.74
N ASN A 63 -2.26 13.03 4.68
CA ASN A 63 -2.40 14.38 5.21
C ASN A 63 -1.29 14.67 6.23
N PRO A 64 -1.21 15.92 6.74
CA PRO A 64 -0.16 16.27 7.72
C PRO A 64 -0.20 15.46 9.01
N GLU A 65 -1.33 14.87 9.37
CA GLU A 65 -1.45 13.99 10.54
C GLU A 65 -1.04 12.55 10.26
N GLY A 66 -0.69 12.21 9.01
CA GLY A 66 -0.23 10.88 8.64
C GLY A 66 -1.32 9.91 8.20
N TYR A 67 -2.53 10.38 7.96
CA TYR A 67 -3.64 9.53 7.49
C TYR A 67 -3.75 9.57 5.97
N GLY A 68 -4.01 8.42 5.38
CA GLY A 68 -4.28 8.31 3.95
C GLY A 68 -5.13 7.09 3.65
N SER A 69 -5.70 7.07 2.46
CA SER A 69 -6.50 5.94 2.00
C SER A 69 -6.36 5.76 0.49
N LEU A 70 -6.64 4.54 0.04
CA LEU A 70 -6.59 4.19 -1.38
C LEU A 70 -7.65 3.14 -1.67
N TRP A 71 -8.51 3.45 -2.65
CA TRP A 71 -9.42 2.46 -3.20
C TRP A 71 -8.66 1.58 -4.18
N ILE A 72 -8.77 0.26 -4.01
CA ILE A 72 -8.10 -0.72 -4.85
C ILE A 72 -9.16 -1.46 -5.66
N SER A 73 -9.09 -1.34 -6.98
CA SER A 73 -9.98 -2.08 -7.88
C SER A 73 -9.10 -2.74 -8.94
N PHE A 74 -9.19 -4.05 -9.03
CA PHE A 74 -8.28 -4.81 -9.86
C PHE A 74 -9.02 -5.92 -10.60
N PRO A 75 -8.63 -6.23 -11.84
CA PRO A 75 -9.24 -7.35 -12.56
C PRO A 75 -8.93 -8.70 -11.93
N ALA A 76 -7.80 -8.83 -11.22
CA ALA A 76 -7.48 -10.07 -10.50
C ALA A 76 -8.03 -10.03 -9.08
N ASN A 77 -8.33 -11.19 -8.52
CA ASN A 77 -8.80 -11.30 -7.15
C ASN A 77 -7.67 -10.89 -6.18
N LEU A 78 -7.95 -9.93 -5.30
CA LEU A 78 -6.95 -9.42 -4.36
C LEU A 78 -6.46 -10.49 -3.38
N THR A 79 -7.27 -11.50 -3.09
CA THR A 79 -6.87 -12.60 -2.22
C THR A 79 -5.93 -13.59 -2.89
N SER A 80 -5.67 -13.45 -4.19
CA SER A 80 -4.70 -14.28 -4.91
C SER A 80 -3.24 -13.82 -4.70
N TYR A 81 -3.04 -12.68 -4.08
CA TYR A 81 -1.70 -12.16 -3.78
C TYR A 81 -1.22 -12.68 -2.43
N ASP A 82 0.11 -12.81 -2.29
CA ASP A 82 0.73 -13.36 -1.07
C ASP A 82 0.96 -12.28 -0.02
N ALA A 83 1.25 -11.06 -0.47
CA ALA A 83 1.66 -9.97 0.39
C ALA A 83 1.37 -8.61 -0.23
N PHE A 84 1.49 -7.58 0.59
CA PHE A 84 1.31 -6.19 0.19
C PHE A 84 2.46 -5.38 0.76
N GLY A 85 2.91 -4.40 0.00
CA GLY A 85 3.96 -3.50 0.45
C GLY A 85 3.66 -2.07 0.03
N ILE A 86 4.24 -1.12 0.75
CA ILE A 86 4.13 0.31 0.41
C ILE A 86 5.52 0.88 0.38
N THR A 87 5.83 1.61 -0.70
CA THR A 87 7.11 2.29 -0.89
C THR A 87 6.90 3.77 -1.17
N ILE A 88 7.98 4.54 -1.00
CA ILE A 88 8.03 5.94 -1.42
C ILE A 88 8.51 5.97 -2.87
N GLU A 89 7.72 6.59 -3.75
CA GLU A 89 8.03 6.65 -5.18
C GLU A 89 7.94 8.10 -5.68
N PRO A 90 8.49 8.39 -6.87
CA PRO A 90 8.22 9.67 -7.51
C PRO A 90 6.71 9.89 -7.68
N ALA A 91 6.27 11.15 -7.60
CA ALA A 91 4.86 11.49 -7.75
C ALA A 91 4.30 10.92 -9.06
N GLY A 92 3.13 10.27 -8.97
CA GLY A 92 2.55 9.56 -10.11
C GLY A 92 2.93 8.08 -10.16
N GLY A 93 3.91 7.65 -9.37
CA GLY A 93 4.28 6.25 -9.25
C GLY A 93 5.40 5.80 -10.17
N SER A 94 5.80 4.55 -10.01
CA SER A 94 6.87 3.89 -10.76
C SER A 94 6.38 2.57 -11.32
N PRO A 95 7.00 2.05 -12.40
CA PRO A 95 6.64 0.73 -12.93
C PRO A 95 7.04 -0.44 -12.01
N GLY A 96 7.98 -0.22 -11.13
CA GLY A 96 8.39 -1.17 -10.09
C GLY A 96 8.92 -0.41 -8.89
N PRO A 97 9.05 -1.05 -7.72
CA PRO A 97 9.51 -0.35 -6.51
C PRO A 97 10.94 0.15 -6.67
N THR A 98 11.16 1.44 -6.41
CA THR A 98 12.50 2.06 -6.46
C THR A 98 12.91 2.69 -5.15
N GLY A 99 11.94 3.05 -4.30
CA GLY A 99 12.20 3.75 -3.07
C GLY A 99 12.12 2.85 -1.84
N ASP A 100 12.23 3.47 -0.67
CA ASP A 100 12.22 2.77 0.60
C ASP A 100 10.86 2.11 0.86
N LYS A 101 10.90 0.88 1.34
CA LYS A 101 9.71 0.19 1.80
C LYS A 101 9.36 0.70 3.19
N VAL A 102 8.16 1.25 3.33
CA VAL A 102 7.70 1.83 4.60
C VAL A 102 6.73 0.92 5.35
N MET A 103 6.02 0.06 4.64
CA MET A 103 5.07 -0.87 5.26
C MET A 103 5.04 -2.19 4.52
N VAL A 104 4.72 -3.27 5.25
CA VAL A 104 4.52 -4.61 4.71
C VAL A 104 3.38 -5.31 5.43
N GLY A 105 2.72 -6.21 4.72
CA GLY A 105 1.71 -7.08 5.29
C GLY A 105 1.61 -8.38 4.49
N ILE A 106 1.25 -9.46 5.17
CA ILE A 106 1.10 -10.78 4.56
C ILE A 106 -0.36 -11.20 4.67
N LEU A 107 -0.90 -11.68 3.57
CA LEU A 107 -2.27 -12.15 3.50
C LEU A 107 -2.49 -13.40 4.37
#